data_4dccc083e3a2c4ea7422796177e32e4e
#
_entry.id   4dccc083e3a2c4ea7422796177e32e4e
#
_cell.length_a   1.000
_cell.length_b   1.000
_cell.length_c   1.000
_cell.angle_alpha   90.00
_cell.angle_beta   90.00
_cell.angle_gamma   90.00
#
_symmetry.space_group_name_H-M   'P 1'
#
loop_
_entity.id
_entity.type
_entity.pdbx_description
1 polymer ?
#
loop_
_entity_poly.entity_id
_entity_poly.type
_entity_poly.pdbx_seq_one_letter_code
_entity_poly.pdbx_strand_id
1 'polypeptide(L)'
;MGNLLKAFSNPFYRTSSLEIMLFFAGWGIWWSFFQIWLTTKQGFSGAQVGTIYTFGSAVALVLMFVYGSLQDKLGVKKTLLIFMVSCQVLLAPFFTWVYVPMLESNFYVGAMIGAVYLAVAYLAACPVFEAVTERLSRRYSFENGQARAWGSLGYAISALTAGFLFTINPYLVFWTGSAVSAVLLAILVFLKPENREDAVQQYENREERNKDAKSPSLKEIVSVFGILDLWKIIIFVILTWTFYTVFDQQMFPEFFTRFFATPEDGQQAYGILNSVQVFLEFIMMGLVPILMRKIGVRRALLLGCLIMVCRISGCGIASTPLGIGLIKLLHAPETALFVLAIFRYFTLHFDTRVSATLYMVGFQIAASVGGIIFSVPLGSLRDNIGYQHTFLIIAGIVLCASVYAFFILKKDDQDVEGQPLEH
;
A
#
# COMPACT_ATOMS: atom_id res chain seq x y z
N MET A 1 -3.95 11.91 -25.45
CA MET A 1 -4.29 13.27 -25.03
C MET A 1 -5.79 13.58 -25.09
N GLY A 2 -6.53 13.24 -26.15
CA GLY A 2 -7.97 13.50 -26.27
C GLY A 2 -8.88 12.84 -25.22
N ASN A 3 -8.54 11.66 -24.74
CA ASN A 3 -9.34 10.96 -23.71
C ASN A 3 -9.17 11.56 -22.31
N LEU A 4 -8.00 12.09 -21.97
CA LEU A 4 -7.76 12.77 -20.69
C LEU A 4 -8.53 14.09 -20.61
N LEU A 5 -8.52 14.89 -21.67
CA LEU A 5 -9.29 16.14 -21.72
C LEU A 5 -10.81 15.89 -21.60
N LYS A 6 -11.30 14.79 -22.20
CA LYS A 6 -12.69 14.34 -22.04
C LYS A 6 -13.01 13.91 -20.60
N ALA A 7 -12.07 13.25 -19.90
CA ALA A 7 -12.26 12.86 -18.51
C ALA A 7 -12.41 14.08 -17.60
N PHE A 8 -11.62 15.15 -17.83
CA PHE A 8 -11.71 16.39 -17.05
C PHE A 8 -13.04 17.14 -17.22
N SER A 9 -13.81 16.91 -18.26
CA SER A 9 -15.16 17.48 -18.38
C SER A 9 -16.16 16.84 -17.40
N ASN A 10 -15.86 15.65 -16.89
CA ASN A 10 -16.70 14.94 -15.93
C ASN A 10 -16.47 15.47 -14.50
N PRO A 11 -17.45 16.09 -13.83
CA PRO A 11 -17.28 16.65 -12.49
C PRO A 11 -16.99 15.58 -11.43
N PHE A 12 -17.52 14.36 -11.59
CA PHE A 12 -17.25 13.26 -10.67
C PHE A 12 -15.82 12.75 -10.79
N TYR A 13 -15.27 12.67 -12.01
CA TYR A 13 -13.86 12.36 -12.21
C TYR A 13 -12.96 13.37 -11.52
N ARG A 14 -13.20 14.68 -11.71
CA ARG A 14 -12.39 15.74 -11.08
C ARG A 14 -12.43 15.67 -9.56
N THR A 15 -13.62 15.50 -9.00
CA THR A 15 -13.80 15.44 -7.54
C THR A 15 -13.14 14.19 -6.96
N SER A 16 -13.38 13.00 -7.55
CA SER A 16 -12.77 11.75 -7.07
C SER A 16 -11.24 11.75 -7.21
N SER A 17 -10.72 12.30 -8.31
CA SER A 17 -9.28 12.46 -8.53
C SER A 17 -8.65 13.39 -7.49
N LEU A 18 -9.31 14.50 -7.17
CA LEU A 18 -8.83 15.43 -6.15
C LEU A 18 -8.89 14.83 -4.75
N GLU A 19 -9.97 14.13 -4.42
CA GLU A 19 -10.13 13.47 -3.12
C GLU A 19 -9.05 12.41 -2.89
N ILE A 20 -8.78 11.56 -3.88
CA ILE A 20 -7.76 10.52 -3.76
C ILE A 20 -6.34 11.10 -3.78
N MET A 21 -6.11 12.16 -4.56
CA MET A 21 -4.83 12.88 -4.56
C MET A 21 -4.51 13.46 -3.19
N LEU A 22 -5.47 14.17 -2.57
CA LEU A 22 -5.28 14.78 -1.26
C LEU A 22 -5.17 13.74 -0.14
N PHE A 23 -5.91 12.62 -0.22
CA PHE A 23 -5.78 11.52 0.73
C PHE A 23 -4.35 10.97 0.72
N PHE A 24 -3.82 10.64 -0.45
CA PHE A 24 -2.46 10.11 -0.56
C PHE A 24 -1.38 11.17 -0.30
N ALA A 25 -1.64 12.43 -0.59
CA ALA A 25 -0.74 13.52 -0.21
C ALA A 25 -0.68 13.71 1.31
N GLY A 26 -1.84 13.73 1.99
CA GLY A 26 -1.90 13.82 3.45
C GLY A 26 -1.31 12.62 4.17
N TRP A 27 -1.34 11.43 3.55
CA TRP A 27 -0.68 10.24 4.06
C TRP A 27 0.82 10.24 3.74
N GLY A 28 1.20 10.45 2.49
CA GLY A 28 2.58 10.36 2.01
C GLY A 28 3.53 11.32 2.69
N ILE A 29 3.05 12.51 3.10
CA ILE A 29 3.92 13.55 3.66
C ILE A 29 4.56 13.12 5.01
N TRP A 30 3.90 12.32 5.80
CA TRP A 30 4.44 11.84 7.07
C TRP A 30 4.87 10.37 7.00
N TRP A 31 4.14 9.53 6.26
CA TRP A 31 4.42 8.10 6.17
C TRP A 31 5.78 7.79 5.54
N SER A 32 6.17 8.54 4.50
CA SER A 32 7.47 8.37 3.85
C SER A 32 8.65 8.59 4.80
N PHE A 33 8.47 9.40 5.87
CA PHE A 33 9.50 9.67 6.88
C PHE A 33 9.22 9.01 8.23
N PHE A 34 8.14 8.27 8.36
CA PHE A 34 7.73 7.69 9.64
C PHE A 34 8.79 6.76 10.24
N GLN A 35 9.39 5.90 9.44
CA GLN A 35 10.45 5.00 9.90
C GLN A 35 11.71 5.78 10.32
N ILE A 36 12.13 6.77 9.55
CA ILE A 36 13.24 7.66 9.90
C ILE A 36 12.94 8.39 11.21
N TRP A 37 11.72 8.90 11.38
CA TRP A 37 11.31 9.57 12.61
C TRP A 37 11.35 8.64 13.82
N LEU A 38 10.87 7.40 13.69
CA LEU A 38 10.92 6.40 14.79
C LEU A 38 12.35 6.10 15.22
N THR A 39 13.28 5.96 14.28
CA THR A 39 14.65 5.57 14.59
C THR A 39 15.54 6.75 14.97
N THR A 40 15.45 7.88 14.24
CA THR A 40 16.36 9.02 14.45
C THR A 40 15.90 10.03 15.50
N LYS A 41 14.58 10.19 15.68
CA LYS A 41 14.01 11.16 16.64
C LYS A 41 13.50 10.50 17.92
N GLN A 42 12.91 9.30 17.81
CA GLN A 42 12.47 8.53 18.98
C GLN A 42 13.53 7.55 19.50
N GLY A 43 14.59 7.29 18.72
CA GLY A 43 15.67 6.40 19.10
C GLY A 43 15.28 4.91 19.20
N PHE A 44 14.20 4.49 18.53
CA PHE A 44 13.71 3.13 18.63
C PHE A 44 14.58 2.13 17.84
N SER A 45 14.78 0.97 18.46
CA SER A 45 15.45 -0.18 17.85
C SER A 45 14.63 -0.77 16.70
N GLY A 46 15.24 -1.62 15.88
CA GLY A 46 14.53 -2.32 14.81
C GLY A 46 13.41 -3.22 15.32
N ALA A 47 13.61 -3.86 16.46
CA ALA A 47 12.58 -4.65 17.12
C ALA A 47 11.38 -3.79 17.56
N GLN A 48 11.63 -2.60 18.09
CA GLN A 48 10.57 -1.66 18.48
C GLN A 48 9.82 -1.12 17.24
N VAL A 49 10.54 -0.73 16.19
CA VAL A 49 9.92 -0.36 14.91
C VAL A 49 9.06 -1.52 14.39
N GLY A 50 9.61 -2.74 14.37
CA GLY A 50 8.87 -3.95 13.98
C GLY A 50 7.60 -4.16 14.81
N THR A 51 7.62 -3.88 16.12
CA THR A 51 6.45 -3.97 17.01
C THR A 51 5.36 -2.98 16.60
N ILE A 52 5.72 -1.73 16.29
CA ILE A 52 4.77 -0.69 15.85
C ILE A 52 4.09 -1.14 14.54
N TYR A 53 4.85 -1.65 13.58
CA TYR A 53 4.30 -2.14 12.31
C TYR A 53 3.48 -3.43 12.50
N THR A 54 3.87 -4.33 13.40
CA THR A 54 3.10 -5.53 13.77
C THR A 54 1.73 -5.16 14.31
N PHE A 55 1.66 -4.26 15.30
CA PHE A 55 0.39 -3.80 15.87
C PHE A 55 -0.45 -3.07 14.83
N GLY A 56 0.17 -2.20 14.01
CA GLY A 56 -0.50 -1.51 12.91
C GLY A 56 -1.13 -2.48 11.91
N SER A 57 -0.41 -3.50 11.48
CA SER A 57 -0.89 -4.53 10.55
C SER A 57 -2.05 -5.35 11.15
N ALA A 58 -1.93 -5.72 12.44
CA ALA A 58 -2.96 -6.51 13.12
C ALA A 58 -4.27 -5.73 13.27
N VAL A 59 -4.21 -4.48 13.71
CA VAL A 59 -5.40 -3.63 13.87
C VAL A 59 -5.99 -3.27 12.50
N ALA A 60 -5.15 -2.93 11.51
CA ALA A 60 -5.60 -2.62 10.16
C ALA A 60 -6.33 -3.80 9.52
N LEU A 61 -5.83 -5.02 9.70
CA LEU A 61 -6.47 -6.23 9.19
C LEU A 61 -7.90 -6.38 9.71
N VAL A 62 -8.11 -6.20 11.01
CA VAL A 62 -9.45 -6.26 11.62
C VAL A 62 -10.34 -5.13 11.09
N LEU A 63 -9.82 -3.90 11.05
CA LEU A 63 -10.60 -2.74 10.62
C LEU A 63 -10.94 -2.77 9.13
N MET A 64 -10.13 -3.37 8.26
CA MET A 64 -10.47 -3.54 6.85
C MET A 64 -11.78 -4.31 6.65
N PHE A 65 -12.03 -5.36 7.44
CA PHE A 65 -13.31 -6.09 7.40
C PHE A 65 -14.47 -5.24 7.90
N VAL A 66 -14.26 -4.51 9.01
CA VAL A 66 -15.31 -3.63 9.58
C VAL A 66 -15.65 -2.52 8.59
N TYR A 67 -14.64 -1.85 8.04
CA TYR A 67 -14.81 -0.76 7.08
C TYR A 67 -15.41 -1.23 5.76
N GLY A 68 -14.97 -2.39 5.25
CA GLY A 68 -15.57 -3.01 4.07
C GLY A 68 -17.07 -3.22 4.25
N SER A 69 -17.47 -3.89 5.34
CA SER A 69 -18.89 -4.14 5.66
C SER A 69 -19.70 -2.85 5.86
N LEU A 70 -19.11 -1.82 6.49
CA LEU A 70 -19.78 -0.54 6.68
C LEU A 70 -19.93 0.21 5.34
N GLN A 71 -18.86 0.23 4.51
CA GLN A 71 -18.88 0.92 3.23
C GLN A 71 -19.83 0.24 2.23
N ASP A 72 -19.99 -1.07 2.32
CA ASP A 72 -20.97 -1.78 1.50
C ASP A 72 -22.40 -1.35 1.80
N LYS A 73 -22.73 -1.15 3.08
CA LYS A 73 -24.03 -0.60 3.50
C LYS A 73 -24.20 0.88 3.15
N LEU A 74 -23.11 1.65 3.10
CA LEU A 74 -23.12 3.07 2.78
C LEU A 74 -23.07 3.35 1.26
N GLY A 75 -22.70 2.35 0.44
CA GLY A 75 -22.59 2.48 -1.01
C GLY A 75 -21.58 3.57 -1.42
N VAL A 76 -22.08 4.65 -2.02
CA VAL A 76 -21.28 5.83 -2.41
C VAL A 76 -21.36 6.98 -1.42
N LYS A 77 -22.02 6.79 -0.26
CA LYS A 77 -22.11 7.82 0.79
C LYS A 77 -20.73 8.09 1.39
N LYS A 78 -20.42 9.36 1.62
CA LYS A 78 -19.10 9.79 2.14
C LYS A 78 -18.99 9.79 3.66
N THR A 79 -20.00 9.29 4.38
CA THR A 79 -20.04 9.38 5.86
C THR A 79 -18.81 8.75 6.50
N LEU A 80 -18.41 7.55 6.02
CA LEU A 80 -17.22 6.86 6.53
C LEU A 80 -15.93 7.61 6.14
N LEU A 81 -15.85 8.15 4.91
CA LEU A 81 -14.70 8.96 4.48
C LEU A 81 -14.55 10.21 5.34
N ILE A 82 -15.65 10.93 5.62
CA ILE A 82 -15.66 12.12 6.48
C ILE A 82 -15.17 11.78 7.89
N PHE A 83 -15.63 10.68 8.46
CA PHE A 83 -15.15 10.21 9.78
C PHE A 83 -13.64 9.96 9.77
N MET A 84 -13.14 9.18 8.81
CA MET A 84 -11.71 8.85 8.73
C MET A 84 -10.85 10.10 8.53
N VAL A 85 -11.26 11.01 7.64
CA VAL A 85 -10.53 12.25 7.38
C VAL A 85 -10.61 13.21 8.56
N SER A 86 -11.70 13.23 9.32
CA SER A 86 -11.75 13.97 10.60
C SER A 86 -10.70 13.47 11.59
N CYS A 87 -10.48 12.15 11.65
CA CYS A 87 -9.37 11.60 12.42
C CYS A 87 -8.01 12.04 11.85
N GLN A 88 -7.84 12.09 10.51
CA GLN A 88 -6.59 12.54 9.88
C GLN A 88 -6.24 14.00 10.17
N VAL A 89 -7.24 14.89 10.31
CA VAL A 89 -7.03 16.29 10.72
C VAL A 89 -6.36 16.37 12.09
N LEU A 90 -6.61 15.41 12.96
CA LEU A 90 -6.03 15.33 14.29
C LEU A 90 -4.62 14.70 14.33
N LEU A 91 -3.98 14.44 13.18
CA LEU A 91 -2.69 13.77 13.09
C LEU A 91 -1.60 14.45 13.94
N ALA A 92 -1.36 15.74 13.72
CA ALA A 92 -0.31 16.46 14.42
C ALA A 92 -0.60 16.60 15.93
N PRO A 93 -1.80 17.00 16.38
CA PRO A 93 -2.19 16.97 17.78
C PRO A 93 -2.01 15.58 18.41
N PHE A 94 -2.44 14.52 17.72
CA PHE A 94 -2.28 13.16 18.22
C PHE A 94 -0.80 12.77 18.38
N PHE A 95 0.04 13.01 17.38
CA PHE A 95 1.47 12.70 17.46
C PHE A 95 2.17 13.48 18.54
N THR A 96 1.88 14.79 18.63
CA THR A 96 2.60 15.70 19.56
C THR A 96 2.16 15.50 21.03
N TRP A 97 0.87 15.34 21.28
CA TRP A 97 0.34 15.38 22.63
C TRP A 97 -0.13 14.03 23.19
N VAL A 98 -0.29 13.03 22.34
CA VAL A 98 -0.75 11.71 22.78
C VAL A 98 0.28 10.64 22.48
N TYR A 99 0.66 10.47 21.20
CA TYR A 99 1.45 9.33 20.76
C TYR A 99 2.87 9.32 21.33
N VAL A 100 3.61 10.45 21.22
CA VAL A 100 4.98 10.56 21.75
C VAL A 100 4.99 10.38 23.26
N PRO A 101 4.20 11.13 24.06
CA PRO A 101 4.18 10.94 25.52
C PRO A 101 3.81 9.50 25.93
N MET A 102 2.91 8.85 25.20
CA MET A 102 2.53 7.47 25.49
C MET A 102 3.66 6.48 25.17
N LEU A 103 4.36 6.66 24.04
CA LEU A 103 5.51 5.83 23.68
C LEU A 103 6.66 5.97 24.70
N GLU A 104 6.89 7.17 25.23
CA GLU A 104 7.90 7.44 26.25
C GLU A 104 7.52 6.85 27.62
N SER A 105 6.25 6.94 28.02
CA SER A 105 5.77 6.43 29.29
C SER A 105 5.64 4.90 29.33
N ASN A 106 5.09 4.32 28.29
CA ASN A 106 4.94 2.87 28.12
C ASN A 106 4.90 2.53 26.63
N PHE A 107 6.01 2.04 26.11
CA PHE A 107 6.18 1.74 24.70
C PHE A 107 5.07 0.87 24.11
N TYR A 108 4.68 -0.23 24.76
CA TYR A 108 3.69 -1.15 24.22
C TYR A 108 2.28 -0.56 24.20
N VAL A 109 1.92 0.20 25.21
CA VAL A 109 0.63 0.91 25.27
C VAL A 109 0.60 2.01 24.21
N GLY A 110 1.66 2.81 24.11
CA GLY A 110 1.79 3.84 23.08
C GLY A 110 1.73 3.23 21.67
N ALA A 111 2.49 2.17 21.41
CA ALA A 111 2.47 1.46 20.13
C ALA A 111 1.08 0.95 19.75
N MET A 112 0.31 0.39 20.71
CA MET A 112 -1.06 -0.07 20.47
C MET A 112 -2.03 1.09 20.20
N ILE A 113 -1.95 2.17 20.97
CA ILE A 113 -2.78 3.38 20.74
C ILE A 113 -2.48 3.99 19.38
N GLY A 114 -1.18 4.09 19.02
CA GLY A 114 -0.76 4.53 17.70
C GLY A 114 -1.28 3.61 16.59
N ALA A 115 -1.19 2.29 16.78
CA ALA A 115 -1.69 1.31 15.83
C ALA A 115 -3.19 1.47 15.57
N VAL A 116 -4.00 1.66 16.63
CA VAL A 116 -5.44 1.89 16.50
C VAL A 116 -5.71 3.19 15.74
N TYR A 117 -5.06 4.28 16.11
CA TYR A 117 -5.25 5.56 15.45
C TYR A 117 -4.84 5.51 13.97
N LEU A 118 -3.66 4.99 13.67
CA LEU A 118 -3.15 4.93 12.30
C LEU A 118 -3.95 3.96 11.43
N ALA A 119 -4.43 2.86 12.00
CA ALA A 119 -5.30 1.94 11.28
C ALA A 119 -6.68 2.58 10.97
N VAL A 120 -7.28 3.28 11.94
CA VAL A 120 -8.57 3.99 11.77
C VAL A 120 -8.44 5.09 10.72
N ALA A 121 -7.40 5.91 10.81
CA ALA A 121 -7.27 7.11 9.98
C ALA A 121 -6.70 6.83 8.58
N TYR A 122 -5.79 5.86 8.43
CA TYR A 122 -5.00 5.69 7.20
C TYR A 122 -4.99 4.26 6.66
N LEU A 123 -4.54 3.25 7.43
CA LEU A 123 -4.23 1.94 6.88
C LEU A 123 -5.48 1.19 6.39
N ALA A 124 -6.57 1.23 7.16
CA ALA A 124 -7.85 0.66 6.73
C ALA A 124 -8.68 1.64 5.89
N ALA A 125 -8.34 2.93 5.87
CA ALA A 125 -9.04 3.93 5.09
C ALA A 125 -8.69 3.88 3.59
N CYS A 126 -7.46 3.51 3.24
CA CYS A 126 -7.00 3.45 1.86
C CYS A 126 -7.89 2.58 0.96
N PRO A 127 -8.19 1.31 1.29
CA PRO A 127 -9.10 0.50 0.50
C PRO A 127 -10.50 1.10 0.37
N VAL A 128 -10.98 1.84 1.37
CA VAL A 128 -12.31 2.48 1.33
C VAL A 128 -12.33 3.62 0.33
N PHE A 129 -11.29 4.48 0.30
CA PHE A 129 -11.17 5.52 -0.71
C PHE A 129 -11.12 4.94 -2.12
N GLU A 130 -10.35 3.88 -2.32
CA GLU A 130 -10.25 3.19 -3.61
C GLU A 130 -11.59 2.55 -4.03
N ALA A 131 -12.29 1.90 -3.10
CA ALA A 131 -13.58 1.29 -3.37
C ALA A 131 -14.68 2.32 -3.71
N VAL A 132 -14.72 3.45 -3.01
CA VAL A 132 -15.68 4.53 -3.32
C VAL A 132 -15.37 5.14 -4.69
N THR A 133 -14.09 5.40 -4.99
CA THR A 133 -13.67 5.92 -6.30
C THR A 133 -14.03 4.95 -7.42
N GLU A 134 -13.83 3.66 -7.22
CA GLU A 134 -14.18 2.61 -8.18
C GLU A 134 -15.70 2.53 -8.42
N ARG A 135 -16.52 2.58 -7.37
CA ARG A 135 -17.99 2.61 -7.49
C ARG A 135 -18.47 3.86 -8.25
N LEU A 136 -17.88 5.03 -7.96
CA LEU A 136 -18.18 6.27 -8.68
C LEU A 136 -17.73 6.19 -10.15
N SER A 137 -16.60 5.56 -10.45
CA SER A 137 -16.11 5.41 -11.81
C SER A 137 -17.05 4.58 -12.69
N ARG A 138 -17.55 3.47 -12.16
CA ARG A 138 -18.57 2.65 -12.84
C ARG A 138 -19.89 3.40 -13.02
N ARG A 139 -20.26 4.19 -12.03
CA ARG A 139 -21.53 4.91 -12.05
C ARG A 139 -21.54 6.05 -13.06
N TYR A 140 -20.44 6.81 -13.13
CA TYR A 140 -20.34 8.04 -13.94
C TYR A 140 -19.45 7.88 -15.17
N SER A 141 -19.16 6.64 -15.57
CA SER A 141 -18.47 6.27 -16.82
C SER A 141 -17.12 6.97 -17.01
N PHE A 142 -16.26 6.94 -15.97
CA PHE A 142 -14.86 7.33 -16.08
C PHE A 142 -13.94 6.16 -15.68
N GLU A 143 -12.67 6.21 -16.07
CA GLU A 143 -11.72 5.15 -15.77
C GLU A 143 -11.15 5.30 -14.34
N ASN A 144 -11.38 4.30 -13.50
CA ASN A 144 -10.88 4.26 -12.12
C ASN A 144 -9.35 4.39 -12.07
N GLY A 145 -8.62 3.71 -12.95
CA GLY A 145 -7.15 3.78 -13.00
C GLY A 145 -6.63 5.20 -13.23
N GLN A 146 -7.31 6.01 -14.05
CA GLN A 146 -6.94 7.41 -14.27
C GLN A 146 -7.17 8.27 -13.02
N ALA A 147 -8.28 8.06 -12.30
CA ALA A 147 -8.54 8.75 -11.04
C ALA A 147 -7.55 8.34 -9.95
N ARG A 148 -7.26 7.03 -9.83
CA ARG A 148 -6.31 6.47 -8.86
C ARG A 148 -4.87 6.98 -9.07
N ALA A 149 -4.49 7.24 -10.32
CA ALA A 149 -3.18 7.78 -10.68
C ALA A 149 -2.86 9.12 -10.01
N TRP A 150 -3.87 9.97 -9.78
CA TRP A 150 -3.71 11.22 -9.04
C TRP A 150 -3.26 10.99 -7.60
N GLY A 151 -3.64 9.87 -6.99
CA GLY A 151 -3.14 9.48 -5.67
C GLY A 151 -1.63 9.27 -5.67
N SER A 152 -1.07 8.57 -6.66
CA SER A 152 0.38 8.40 -6.79
C SER A 152 1.10 9.74 -7.00
N LEU A 153 0.52 10.64 -7.79
CA LEU A 153 1.06 11.98 -7.96
C LEU A 153 1.05 12.78 -6.64
N GLY A 154 -0.06 12.72 -5.89
CA GLY A 154 -0.17 13.33 -4.56
C GLY A 154 0.88 12.81 -3.60
N TYR A 155 1.08 11.50 -3.56
CA TYR A 155 2.12 10.87 -2.74
C TYR A 155 3.52 11.29 -3.15
N ALA A 156 3.82 11.33 -4.45
CA ALA A 156 5.14 11.73 -4.96
C ALA A 156 5.48 13.18 -4.59
N ILE A 157 4.55 14.12 -4.78
CA ILE A 157 4.72 15.52 -4.39
C ILE A 157 4.94 15.65 -2.89
N SER A 158 4.16 14.93 -2.09
CA SER A 158 4.27 15.00 -0.64
C SER A 158 5.55 14.37 -0.10
N ALA A 159 6.03 13.27 -0.70
CA ALA A 159 7.30 12.65 -0.32
C ALA A 159 8.50 13.59 -0.60
N LEU A 160 8.47 14.29 -1.74
CA LEU A 160 9.46 15.32 -2.05
C LEU A 160 9.44 16.45 -1.02
N THR A 161 8.25 16.99 -0.75
CA THR A 161 8.05 18.08 0.23
C THR A 161 8.46 17.67 1.63
N ALA A 162 8.15 16.41 2.02
CA ALA A 162 8.50 15.86 3.33
C ALA A 162 10.01 15.87 3.58
N GLY A 163 10.83 15.59 2.58
CA GLY A 163 12.29 15.63 2.70
C GLY A 163 12.80 16.99 3.16
N PHE A 164 12.25 18.07 2.62
CA PHE A 164 12.63 19.43 3.03
C PHE A 164 12.03 19.84 4.38
N LEU A 165 10.76 19.53 4.62
CA LEU A 165 10.10 19.87 5.87
C LEU A 165 10.71 19.13 7.07
N PHE A 166 11.06 17.86 6.89
CA PHE A 166 11.62 17.05 7.96
C PHE A 166 12.99 17.56 8.43
N THR A 167 13.81 18.14 7.54
CA THR A 167 15.10 18.72 7.89
C THR A 167 14.95 20.04 8.67
N ILE A 168 13.88 20.81 8.42
CA ILE A 168 13.61 22.04 9.17
C ILE A 168 13.09 21.67 10.58
N ASN A 169 12.04 20.87 10.66
CA ASN A 169 11.50 20.32 11.88
C ASN A 169 10.68 19.06 11.57
N PRO A 170 11.03 17.90 12.13
CA PRO A 170 10.32 16.64 11.88
C PRO A 170 8.81 16.68 12.15
N TYR A 171 8.35 17.52 13.07
CA TYR A 171 6.91 17.66 13.34
C TYR A 171 6.14 18.40 12.23
N LEU A 172 6.82 19.14 11.36
CA LEU A 172 6.16 19.83 10.24
C LEU A 172 5.48 18.86 9.28
N VAL A 173 6.01 17.64 9.12
CA VAL A 173 5.35 16.63 8.24
C VAL A 173 4.00 16.22 8.79
N PHE A 174 3.83 16.12 10.11
CA PHE A 174 2.55 15.81 10.73
C PHE A 174 1.58 16.98 10.65
N TRP A 175 2.06 18.22 10.91
CA TRP A 175 1.23 19.44 10.80
C TRP A 175 0.78 19.68 9.37
N THR A 176 1.64 19.46 8.38
CA THR A 176 1.27 19.56 6.96
C THR A 176 0.28 18.46 6.58
N GLY A 177 0.46 17.24 7.08
CA GLY A 177 -0.50 16.15 6.91
C GLY A 177 -1.89 16.50 7.46
N SER A 178 -1.95 17.09 8.66
CA SER A 178 -3.20 17.61 9.25
C SER A 178 -3.84 18.71 8.38
N ALA A 179 -3.03 19.65 7.88
CA ALA A 179 -3.53 20.75 7.04
C ALA A 179 -4.09 20.24 5.69
N VAL A 180 -3.39 19.33 5.01
CA VAL A 180 -3.87 18.69 3.78
C VAL A 180 -5.16 17.92 4.05
N SER A 181 -5.24 17.20 5.17
CA SER A 181 -6.46 16.47 5.57
C SER A 181 -7.62 17.41 5.90
N ALA A 182 -7.36 18.60 6.46
CA ALA A 182 -8.39 19.61 6.69
C ALA A 182 -8.96 20.15 5.35
N VAL A 183 -8.09 20.35 4.35
CA VAL A 183 -8.54 20.70 2.99
C VAL A 183 -9.38 19.57 2.39
N LEU A 184 -8.94 18.32 2.52
CA LEU A 184 -9.69 17.15 2.05
C LEU A 184 -11.06 17.07 2.76
N LEU A 185 -11.11 17.30 4.08
CA LEU A 185 -12.35 17.29 4.84
C LEU A 185 -13.31 18.37 4.32
N ALA A 186 -12.82 19.58 4.09
CA ALA A 186 -13.62 20.66 3.51
C ALA A 186 -14.18 20.27 2.14
N ILE A 187 -13.38 19.66 1.28
CA ILE A 187 -13.84 19.17 -0.04
C ILE A 187 -14.92 18.10 0.12
N LEU A 188 -14.72 17.12 1.01
CA LEU A 188 -15.68 16.05 1.24
C LEU A 188 -17.05 16.59 1.74
N VAL A 189 -17.03 17.64 2.56
CA VAL A 189 -18.24 18.21 3.18
C VAL A 189 -18.94 19.19 2.23
N PHE A 190 -18.18 20.11 1.62
CA PHE A 190 -18.75 21.25 0.90
C PHE A 190 -18.81 21.05 -0.63
N LEU A 191 -17.88 20.28 -1.22
CA LEU A 191 -17.88 20.08 -2.66
C LEU A 191 -18.79 18.90 -3.03
N LYS A 192 -20.03 19.22 -3.40
CA LYS A 192 -21.00 18.26 -3.93
C LYS A 192 -21.08 18.44 -5.45
N PRO A 193 -20.65 17.44 -6.26
CA PRO A 193 -20.93 17.48 -7.69
C PRO A 193 -22.45 17.56 -7.93
N GLU A 194 -22.87 18.31 -8.92
CA GLU A 194 -24.27 18.38 -9.32
C GLU A 194 -24.82 16.95 -9.57
N ASN A 195 -26.07 16.71 -9.16
CA ASN A 195 -26.80 15.43 -9.25
C ASN A 195 -26.27 14.27 -8.37
N ARG A 196 -25.54 14.56 -7.30
CA ARG A 196 -25.04 13.49 -6.42
C ARG A 196 -26.15 12.80 -5.63
N GLU A 197 -27.18 13.53 -5.21
CA GLU A 197 -28.30 12.95 -4.45
C GLU A 197 -29.11 12.00 -5.32
N ASP A 198 -29.38 12.37 -6.58
CA ASP A 198 -30.02 11.46 -7.55
C ASP A 198 -29.19 10.22 -7.83
N ALA A 199 -27.86 10.35 -7.82
CA ALA A 199 -26.96 9.23 -8.02
C ALA A 199 -26.92 8.25 -6.83
N VAL A 200 -26.96 8.77 -5.61
CA VAL A 200 -27.05 7.93 -4.39
C VAL A 200 -28.36 7.14 -4.41
N GLN A 201 -29.46 7.80 -4.70
CA GLN A 201 -30.77 7.20 -4.72
C GLN A 201 -30.95 6.16 -5.83
N GLN A 202 -30.41 6.43 -7.03
CA GLN A 202 -30.41 5.46 -8.13
C GLN A 202 -29.46 4.28 -7.89
N TYR A 203 -28.34 4.48 -7.16
CA TYR A 203 -27.42 3.41 -6.79
C TYR A 203 -28.07 2.48 -5.77
N GLU A 204 -28.70 3.02 -4.73
CA GLU A 204 -29.45 2.26 -3.74
C GLU A 204 -30.54 1.41 -4.40
N ASN A 205 -31.32 1.98 -5.32
CA ASN A 205 -32.35 1.27 -6.09
C ASN A 205 -31.80 0.18 -7.02
N ARG A 206 -30.53 0.28 -7.46
CA ARG A 206 -29.85 -0.75 -8.28
C ARG A 206 -29.21 -1.84 -7.44
N GLU A 207 -28.64 -1.51 -6.29
CA GLU A 207 -28.12 -2.52 -5.33
C GLU A 207 -29.25 -3.39 -4.78
N GLU A 208 -30.44 -2.83 -4.55
CA GLU A 208 -31.61 -3.62 -4.22
C GLU A 208 -32.01 -4.62 -5.32
N ARG A 209 -31.74 -4.28 -6.59
CA ARG A 209 -31.97 -5.17 -7.74
C ARG A 209 -30.83 -6.17 -7.98
N ASN A 210 -29.59 -5.80 -7.66
CA ASN A 210 -28.40 -6.65 -7.81
C ASN A 210 -27.94 -7.22 -6.48
N LYS A 211 -28.78 -8.01 -5.82
CA LYS A 211 -28.43 -8.74 -4.60
C LYS A 211 -27.28 -9.74 -4.77
N ASP A 212 -26.80 -9.93 -6.00
CA ASP A 212 -25.72 -10.88 -6.34
C ASP A 212 -24.30 -10.29 -6.24
N ALA A 213 -24.14 -8.97 -6.02
CA ALA A 213 -22.82 -8.32 -5.85
C ALA A 213 -22.52 -8.04 -4.36
N LYS A 214 -22.78 -9.01 -3.48
CA LYS A 214 -22.40 -8.91 -2.07
C LYS A 214 -20.89 -9.08 -1.93
N SER A 215 -20.27 -8.25 -1.09
CA SER A 215 -18.95 -8.57 -0.54
C SER A 215 -18.95 -10.00 0.02
N PRO A 216 -17.85 -10.74 -0.20
CA PRO A 216 -17.81 -12.14 0.22
C PRO A 216 -18.12 -12.25 1.72
N SER A 217 -19.05 -13.11 2.06
CA SER A 217 -19.43 -13.38 3.44
C SER A 217 -18.26 -14.04 4.18
N LEU A 218 -18.20 -13.89 5.51
CA LEU A 218 -17.19 -14.61 6.32
C LEU A 218 -17.17 -16.11 6.03
N LYS A 219 -18.32 -16.71 5.71
CA LYS A 219 -18.44 -18.11 5.34
C LYS A 219 -17.75 -18.42 4.01
N GLU A 220 -17.88 -17.55 3.03
CA GLU A 220 -17.18 -17.67 1.72
C GLU A 220 -15.68 -17.47 1.88
N ILE A 221 -15.26 -16.48 2.68
CA ILE A 221 -13.85 -16.28 3.02
C ILE A 221 -13.25 -17.52 3.69
N VAL A 222 -13.97 -18.11 4.65
CA VAL A 222 -13.53 -19.35 5.33
C VAL A 222 -13.50 -20.53 4.37
N SER A 223 -14.44 -20.63 3.43
CA SER A 223 -14.48 -21.74 2.48
C SER A 223 -13.27 -21.79 1.53
N VAL A 224 -12.68 -20.65 1.17
CA VAL A 224 -11.49 -20.62 0.28
C VAL A 224 -10.23 -21.16 0.96
N PHE A 225 -10.15 -21.18 2.29
CA PHE A 225 -9.03 -21.80 3.01
C PHE A 225 -8.96 -23.33 2.84
N GLY A 226 -10.03 -23.97 2.34
CA GLY A 226 -10.03 -25.38 1.95
C GLY A 226 -9.24 -25.65 0.64
N ILE A 227 -8.92 -24.62 -0.14
CA ILE A 227 -8.22 -24.76 -1.41
C ILE A 227 -6.70 -24.90 -1.18
N LEU A 228 -6.14 -26.09 -1.38
CA LEU A 228 -4.71 -26.36 -1.14
C LEU A 228 -3.78 -25.48 -2.01
N ASP A 229 -4.18 -25.20 -3.24
CA ASP A 229 -3.38 -24.37 -4.15
C ASP A 229 -3.33 -22.90 -3.71
N LEU A 230 -4.36 -22.43 -2.98
CA LEU A 230 -4.32 -21.10 -2.35
C LEU A 230 -3.20 -21.01 -1.29
N TRP A 231 -3.01 -22.06 -0.49
CA TRP A 231 -1.94 -22.09 0.52
C TRP A 231 -0.53 -22.02 -0.08
N LYS A 232 -0.33 -22.61 -1.26
CA LYS A 232 0.94 -22.47 -1.99
C LYS A 232 1.21 -20.99 -2.33
N ILE A 233 0.18 -20.27 -2.78
CA ILE A 233 0.30 -18.84 -3.09
C ILE A 233 0.46 -18.00 -1.82
N ILE A 234 -0.27 -18.31 -0.74
CA ILE A 234 -0.12 -17.63 0.56
C ILE A 234 1.33 -17.72 1.05
N ILE A 235 1.92 -18.91 1.05
CA ILE A 235 3.33 -19.12 1.45
C ILE A 235 4.27 -18.31 0.55
N PHE A 236 4.05 -18.34 -0.76
CA PHE A 236 4.84 -17.56 -1.71
C PHE A 236 4.74 -16.05 -1.44
N VAL A 237 3.55 -15.52 -1.22
CA VAL A 237 3.34 -14.09 -0.91
C VAL A 237 3.99 -13.71 0.42
N ILE A 238 3.84 -14.53 1.45
CA ILE A 238 4.48 -14.27 2.75
C ILE A 238 6.01 -14.23 2.59
N LEU A 239 6.61 -15.19 1.89
CA LEU A 239 8.07 -15.29 1.75
C LEU A 239 8.66 -14.28 0.74
N THR A 240 7.85 -13.61 -0.06
CA THR A 240 8.29 -12.57 -0.99
C THR A 240 7.81 -11.18 -0.54
N TRP A 241 6.53 -10.90 -0.67
CA TRP A 241 5.96 -9.57 -0.46
C TRP A 241 6.11 -9.05 0.97
N THR A 242 5.99 -9.91 1.98
CA THR A 242 6.21 -9.49 3.36
C THR A 242 7.66 -9.09 3.62
N PHE A 243 8.61 -9.92 3.18
CA PHE A 243 10.04 -9.65 3.36
C PHE A 243 10.46 -8.39 2.61
N TYR A 244 9.94 -8.21 1.40
CA TYR A 244 10.06 -6.98 0.64
C TYR A 244 9.50 -5.77 1.40
N THR A 245 8.29 -5.86 1.96
CA THR A 245 7.64 -4.75 2.68
C THR A 245 8.41 -4.36 3.93
N VAL A 246 8.91 -5.32 4.69
CA VAL A 246 9.75 -5.05 5.88
C VAL A 246 11.07 -4.38 5.46
N PHE A 247 11.74 -4.90 4.44
CA PHE A 247 12.93 -4.27 3.88
C PHE A 247 12.65 -2.82 3.45
N ASP A 248 11.63 -2.62 2.65
CA ASP A 248 11.36 -1.35 1.97
C ASP A 248 10.84 -0.25 2.90
N GLN A 249 9.92 -0.60 3.81
CA GLN A 249 9.23 0.38 4.66
C GLN A 249 9.86 0.53 6.04
N GLN A 250 10.46 -0.53 6.59
CA GLN A 250 10.93 -0.55 7.98
C GLN A 250 12.45 -0.44 8.11
N MET A 251 13.21 -0.56 7.00
CA MET A 251 14.67 -0.56 7.07
C MET A 251 15.33 0.38 6.05
N PHE A 252 14.89 0.35 4.79
CA PHE A 252 15.55 1.08 3.71
C PHE A 252 15.61 2.61 3.92
N PRO A 253 14.56 3.30 4.43
CA PRO A 253 14.60 4.75 4.56
C PRO A 253 15.78 5.25 5.39
N GLU A 254 15.96 4.73 6.59
CA GLU A 254 17.08 5.09 7.46
C GLU A 254 18.41 4.57 6.91
N PHE A 255 18.47 3.35 6.39
CA PHE A 255 19.67 2.78 5.79
C PHE A 255 20.26 3.73 4.75
N PHE A 256 19.43 4.24 3.85
CA PHE A 256 19.87 5.13 2.78
C PHE A 256 20.46 6.44 3.32
N THR A 257 19.83 7.04 4.34
CA THR A 257 20.27 8.32 4.90
C THR A 257 21.65 8.24 5.56
N ARG A 258 22.08 7.06 6.01
CA ARG A 258 23.39 6.84 6.66
C ARG A 258 24.60 6.98 5.75
N PHE A 259 24.41 7.01 4.42
CA PHE A 259 25.49 7.13 3.45
C PHE A 259 25.84 8.58 3.11
N PHE A 260 25.22 9.55 3.76
CA PHE A 260 25.47 10.97 3.54
C PHE A 260 26.28 11.57 4.67
N ALA A 261 26.98 12.68 4.37
CA ALA A 261 27.85 13.35 5.33
C ALA A 261 27.06 13.98 6.49
N THR A 262 25.85 14.47 6.20
CA THR A 262 24.94 15.03 7.21
C THR A 262 23.60 14.30 7.18
N PRO A 263 22.89 14.18 8.32
CA PRO A 263 21.53 13.62 8.35
C PRO A 263 20.57 14.39 7.44
N GLU A 264 20.72 15.70 7.36
CA GLU A 264 19.89 16.61 6.56
C GLU A 264 20.01 16.29 5.07
N ASP A 265 21.24 16.14 4.55
CA ASP A 265 21.50 15.77 3.15
C ASP A 265 20.88 14.41 2.84
N GLY A 266 21.04 13.45 3.75
CA GLY A 266 20.46 12.11 3.61
C GLY A 266 18.93 12.11 3.56
N GLN A 267 18.29 12.91 4.41
CA GLN A 267 16.84 13.04 4.47
C GLN A 267 16.28 13.72 3.22
N GLN A 268 16.91 14.80 2.74
CA GLN A 268 16.52 15.46 1.50
C GLN A 268 16.69 14.53 0.29
N ALA A 269 17.84 13.87 0.20
CA ALA A 269 18.11 12.89 -0.86
C ALA A 269 17.10 11.74 -0.85
N TYR A 270 16.70 11.24 0.33
CA TYR A 270 15.67 10.21 0.44
C TYR A 270 14.30 10.71 -0.02
N GLY A 271 13.91 11.93 0.34
CA GLY A 271 12.65 12.53 -0.12
C GLY A 271 12.58 12.64 -1.66
N ILE A 272 13.68 13.09 -2.28
CA ILE A 272 13.82 13.15 -3.74
C ILE A 272 13.75 11.75 -4.35
N LEU A 273 14.52 10.80 -3.82
CA LEU A 273 14.58 9.42 -4.32
C LEU A 273 13.20 8.75 -4.25
N ASN A 274 12.50 8.89 -3.12
CA ASN A 274 11.18 8.32 -2.91
C ASN A 274 10.14 8.94 -3.86
N SER A 275 10.20 10.27 -4.08
CA SER A 275 9.33 10.95 -5.04
C SER A 275 9.55 10.43 -6.47
N VAL A 276 10.82 10.35 -6.92
CA VAL A 276 11.16 9.81 -8.24
C VAL A 276 10.70 8.37 -8.38
N GLN A 277 10.90 7.54 -7.36
CA GLN A 277 10.48 6.15 -7.35
C GLN A 277 8.96 6.02 -7.55
N VAL A 278 8.15 6.77 -6.79
CA VAL A 278 6.68 6.71 -6.90
C VAL A 278 6.20 7.21 -8.26
N PHE A 279 6.84 8.23 -8.81
CA PHE A 279 6.54 8.70 -10.16
C PHE A 279 6.87 7.64 -11.23
N LEU A 280 8.00 6.96 -11.11
CA LEU A 280 8.36 5.84 -11.99
C LEU A 280 7.40 4.66 -11.84
N GLU A 281 6.96 4.35 -10.61
CA GLU A 281 5.96 3.31 -10.34
C GLU A 281 4.65 3.61 -11.07
N PHE A 282 4.19 4.86 -11.03
CA PHE A 282 3.02 5.29 -11.81
C PHE A 282 3.18 4.99 -13.31
N ILE A 283 4.35 5.28 -13.89
CA ILE A 283 4.63 4.96 -15.30
C ILE A 283 4.63 3.45 -15.52
N MET A 284 5.27 2.67 -14.63
CA MET A 284 5.37 1.22 -14.75
C MET A 284 4.00 0.53 -14.63
N MET A 285 3.08 1.04 -13.79
CA MET A 285 1.70 0.54 -13.72
C MET A 285 0.96 0.63 -15.06
N GLY A 286 1.31 1.59 -15.90
CA GLY A 286 0.80 1.70 -17.27
C GLY A 286 1.49 0.78 -18.30
N LEU A 287 2.78 0.52 -18.11
CA LEU A 287 3.59 -0.26 -19.07
C LEU A 287 3.52 -1.78 -18.83
N VAL A 288 3.45 -2.20 -17.59
CA VAL A 288 3.46 -3.62 -17.19
C VAL A 288 2.33 -4.43 -17.83
N PRO A 289 1.07 -3.95 -17.92
CA PRO A 289 0.03 -4.70 -18.63
C PRO A 289 0.37 -4.99 -20.11
N ILE A 290 1.07 -4.07 -20.77
CA ILE A 290 1.54 -4.27 -22.15
C ILE A 290 2.61 -5.35 -22.21
N LEU A 291 3.54 -5.34 -21.24
CA LEU A 291 4.57 -6.36 -21.12
C LEU A 291 3.96 -7.74 -20.82
N MET A 292 3.03 -7.81 -19.84
CA MET A 292 2.35 -9.07 -19.46
C MET A 292 1.62 -9.74 -20.64
N ARG A 293 1.02 -8.96 -21.55
CA ARG A 293 0.39 -9.52 -22.77
C ARG A 293 1.41 -10.22 -23.67
N LYS A 294 2.68 -9.82 -23.63
CA LYS A 294 3.75 -10.41 -24.47
C LYS A 294 4.43 -11.60 -23.82
N ILE A 295 4.73 -11.53 -22.52
CA ILE A 295 5.52 -12.56 -21.82
C ILE A 295 4.68 -13.53 -21.01
N GLY A 296 3.40 -13.21 -20.76
CA GLY A 296 2.49 -13.97 -19.90
C GLY A 296 2.58 -13.59 -18.43
N VAL A 297 1.57 -13.99 -17.65
CA VAL A 297 1.39 -13.62 -16.23
C VAL A 297 2.44 -14.31 -15.35
N ARG A 298 2.65 -15.62 -15.54
CA ARG A 298 3.64 -16.39 -14.78
C ARG A 298 5.05 -15.82 -14.93
N ARG A 299 5.47 -15.52 -16.17
CA ARG A 299 6.82 -14.96 -16.42
C ARG A 299 6.94 -13.54 -15.88
N ALA A 300 5.90 -12.73 -15.94
CA ALA A 300 5.88 -11.40 -15.38
C ALA A 300 6.05 -11.43 -13.85
N LEU A 301 5.36 -12.36 -13.15
CA LEU A 301 5.49 -12.53 -11.71
C LEU A 301 6.89 -12.99 -11.30
N LEU A 302 7.45 -13.97 -12.02
CA LEU A 302 8.82 -14.45 -11.79
C LEU A 302 9.88 -13.36 -12.07
N LEU A 303 9.66 -12.53 -13.09
CA LEU A 303 10.52 -11.38 -13.39
C LEU A 303 10.46 -10.35 -12.25
N GLY A 304 9.26 -10.05 -11.72
CA GLY A 304 9.11 -9.20 -10.54
C GLY A 304 9.90 -9.73 -9.33
N CYS A 305 9.81 -11.04 -9.07
CA CYS A 305 10.60 -11.67 -8.01
C CYS A 305 12.11 -11.57 -8.25
N LEU A 306 12.57 -11.78 -9.47
CA LEU A 306 13.98 -11.65 -9.82
C LEU A 306 14.50 -10.23 -9.58
N ILE A 307 13.73 -9.21 -10.01
CA ILE A 307 14.07 -7.81 -9.75
C ILE A 307 14.11 -7.54 -8.24
N MET A 308 13.18 -8.11 -7.46
CA MET A 308 13.14 -8.01 -6.00
C MET A 308 14.42 -8.56 -5.37
N VAL A 309 14.86 -9.74 -5.77
CA VAL A 309 16.13 -10.34 -5.30
C VAL A 309 17.30 -9.44 -5.65
N CYS A 310 17.40 -9.00 -6.91
CA CYS A 310 18.49 -8.13 -7.37
C CYS A 310 18.53 -6.80 -6.60
N ARG A 311 17.37 -6.20 -6.33
CA ARG A 311 17.28 -4.93 -5.59
C ARG A 311 17.69 -5.09 -4.13
N ILE A 312 17.16 -6.08 -3.44
CA ILE A 312 17.45 -6.29 -2.02
C ILE A 312 18.91 -6.71 -1.82
N SER A 313 19.41 -7.65 -2.61
CA SER A 313 20.83 -8.07 -2.55
C SER A 313 21.78 -6.93 -2.98
N GLY A 314 21.40 -6.18 -3.99
CA GLY A 314 22.16 -5.01 -4.44
C GLY A 314 22.31 -3.96 -3.34
N CYS A 315 21.26 -3.64 -2.59
CA CYS A 315 21.34 -2.78 -1.42
C CYS A 315 22.18 -3.40 -0.29
N GLY A 316 22.21 -4.73 -0.17
CA GLY A 316 23.07 -5.43 0.78
C GLY A 316 24.57 -5.34 0.47
N ILE A 317 24.93 -5.06 -0.78
CA ILE A 317 26.32 -5.05 -1.25
C ILE A 317 26.82 -3.63 -1.55
N ALA A 318 25.92 -2.76 -2.03
CA ALA A 318 26.29 -1.41 -2.45
C ALA A 318 26.78 -0.55 -1.27
N SER A 319 27.79 0.27 -1.54
CA SER A 319 28.46 1.11 -0.54
C SER A 319 28.40 2.62 -0.87
N THR A 320 27.78 3.00 -1.99
CA THR A 320 27.69 4.39 -2.40
C THR A 320 26.23 4.87 -2.46
N PRO A 321 25.93 6.11 -2.04
CA PRO A 321 24.56 6.65 -2.07
C PRO A 321 23.95 6.61 -3.48
N LEU A 322 24.74 6.92 -4.51
CA LEU A 322 24.27 6.89 -5.90
C LEU A 322 23.93 5.44 -6.34
N GLY A 323 24.80 4.48 -6.04
CA GLY A 323 24.58 3.07 -6.38
C GLY A 323 23.32 2.53 -5.70
N ILE A 324 23.16 2.81 -4.39
CA ILE A 324 21.97 2.42 -3.62
C ILE A 324 20.71 3.09 -4.17
N GLY A 325 20.79 4.38 -4.51
CA GLY A 325 19.68 5.13 -5.10
C GLY A 325 19.25 4.56 -6.45
N LEU A 326 20.18 4.25 -7.36
CA LEU A 326 19.87 3.63 -8.65
C LEU A 326 19.23 2.24 -8.48
N ILE A 327 19.77 1.42 -7.56
CA ILE A 327 19.19 0.11 -7.23
C ILE A 327 17.77 0.27 -6.66
N LYS A 328 17.54 1.28 -5.82
CA LYS A 328 16.21 1.56 -5.26
C LYS A 328 15.16 1.85 -6.34
N LEU A 329 15.51 2.47 -7.45
CA LEU A 329 14.58 2.75 -8.55
C LEU A 329 14.03 1.47 -9.22
N LEU A 330 14.68 0.32 -9.05
CA LEU A 330 14.14 -0.98 -9.46
C LEU A 330 12.85 -1.35 -8.73
N HIS A 331 12.53 -0.66 -7.63
CA HIS A 331 11.25 -0.76 -6.94
C HIS A 331 10.04 -0.53 -7.88
N ALA A 332 10.14 0.42 -8.78
CA ALA A 332 9.03 0.77 -9.66
C ALA A 332 8.58 -0.38 -10.57
N PRO A 333 9.46 -1.01 -11.38
CA PRO A 333 9.09 -2.19 -12.17
C PRO A 333 8.78 -3.42 -11.30
N GLU A 334 9.47 -3.60 -10.16
CA GLU A 334 9.25 -4.71 -9.23
C GLU A 334 7.82 -4.73 -8.71
N THR A 335 7.40 -3.62 -8.08
CA THR A 335 6.07 -3.47 -7.48
C THR A 335 4.97 -3.59 -8.54
N ALA A 336 5.13 -2.91 -9.67
CA ALA A 336 4.15 -2.97 -10.75
C ALA A 336 3.99 -4.39 -11.32
N LEU A 337 5.11 -5.10 -11.55
CA LEU A 337 5.08 -6.49 -12.02
C LEU A 337 4.43 -7.40 -11.00
N PHE A 338 4.86 -7.34 -9.74
CA PHE A 338 4.37 -8.24 -8.71
C PHE A 338 2.86 -8.04 -8.46
N VAL A 339 2.42 -6.81 -8.19
CA VAL A 339 1.04 -6.51 -7.83
C VAL A 339 0.07 -6.81 -8.98
N LEU A 340 0.41 -6.39 -10.20
CA LEU A 340 -0.47 -6.62 -11.35
C LEU A 340 -0.49 -8.09 -11.78
N ALA A 341 0.66 -8.77 -11.74
CA ALA A 341 0.73 -10.16 -12.13
C ALA A 341 0.06 -11.09 -11.11
N ILE A 342 0.22 -10.86 -9.80
CA ILE A 342 -0.46 -11.67 -8.79
C ILE A 342 -1.98 -11.50 -8.84
N PHE A 343 -2.47 -10.28 -9.03
CA PHE A 343 -3.89 -10.03 -9.24
C PHE A 343 -4.41 -10.77 -10.48
N ARG A 344 -3.68 -10.66 -11.61
CA ARG A 344 -4.06 -11.33 -12.84
C ARG A 344 -3.96 -12.86 -12.73
N TYR A 345 -3.01 -13.38 -11.95
CA TYR A 345 -2.89 -14.81 -11.69
C TYR A 345 -4.15 -15.38 -11.04
N PHE A 346 -4.68 -14.70 -10.01
CA PHE A 346 -5.94 -15.12 -9.37
C PHE A 346 -7.13 -15.09 -10.33
N THR A 347 -7.22 -14.08 -11.20
CA THR A 347 -8.32 -13.97 -12.16
C THR A 347 -8.18 -14.91 -13.34
N LEU A 348 -6.98 -15.41 -13.64
CA LEU A 348 -6.73 -16.30 -14.77
C LEU A 348 -6.89 -17.78 -14.38
N HIS A 349 -6.40 -18.16 -13.21
CA HIS A 349 -6.27 -19.58 -12.83
C HIS A 349 -7.38 -20.08 -11.90
N PHE A 350 -8.13 -19.19 -11.28
CA PHE A 350 -9.22 -19.56 -10.37
C PHE A 350 -10.58 -19.11 -10.89
N ASP A 351 -11.66 -19.72 -10.36
CA ASP A 351 -13.03 -19.32 -10.72
C ASP A 351 -13.22 -17.81 -10.51
N THR A 352 -13.72 -17.16 -11.54
CA THR A 352 -13.94 -15.70 -11.58
C THR A 352 -14.89 -15.22 -10.50
N ARG A 353 -15.80 -16.08 -10.00
CA ARG A 353 -16.75 -15.75 -8.91
C ARG A 353 -16.06 -15.52 -7.58
N VAL A 354 -14.95 -16.23 -7.32
CA VAL A 354 -14.21 -16.16 -6.06
C VAL A 354 -12.85 -15.47 -6.20
N SER A 355 -12.43 -15.08 -7.40
CA SER A 355 -11.10 -14.53 -7.67
C SER A 355 -10.78 -13.26 -6.85
N ALA A 356 -11.76 -12.39 -6.62
CA ALA A 356 -11.58 -11.21 -5.77
C ALA A 356 -11.35 -11.60 -4.29
N THR A 357 -12.09 -12.59 -3.80
CA THR A 357 -11.91 -13.14 -2.44
C THR A 357 -10.56 -13.82 -2.30
N LEU A 358 -10.16 -14.60 -3.32
CA LEU A 358 -8.86 -15.26 -3.34
C LEU A 358 -7.69 -14.27 -3.38
N TYR A 359 -7.81 -13.18 -4.13
CA TYR A 359 -6.81 -12.11 -4.11
C TYR A 359 -6.73 -11.44 -2.73
N MET A 360 -7.88 -11.14 -2.11
CA MET A 360 -7.91 -10.56 -0.79
C MET A 360 -7.26 -11.49 0.25
N VAL A 361 -7.60 -12.77 0.25
CA VAL A 361 -7.05 -13.76 1.20
C VAL A 361 -5.62 -14.12 0.86
N GLY A 362 -5.36 -14.46 -0.40
CA GLY A 362 -4.07 -14.98 -0.86
C GLY A 362 -2.98 -13.90 -0.98
N PHE A 363 -3.34 -12.62 -1.05
CA PHE A 363 -2.38 -11.53 -1.14
C PHE A 363 -2.48 -10.56 0.03
N GLN A 364 -3.60 -9.85 0.21
CA GLN A 364 -3.68 -8.77 1.20
C GLN A 364 -3.65 -9.30 2.64
N ILE A 365 -4.46 -10.32 2.97
CA ILE A 365 -4.46 -10.92 4.31
C ILE A 365 -3.14 -11.65 4.54
N ALA A 366 -2.64 -12.41 3.57
CA ALA A 366 -1.36 -13.11 3.64
C ALA A 366 -0.20 -12.15 3.94
N ALA A 367 -0.12 -11.02 3.23
CA ALA A 367 0.89 -9.98 3.46
C ALA A 367 0.77 -9.36 4.86
N SER A 368 -0.45 -9.08 5.33
CA SER A 368 -0.67 -8.54 6.68
C SER A 368 -0.28 -9.54 7.77
N VAL A 369 -0.65 -10.81 7.63
CA VAL A 369 -0.26 -11.90 8.55
C VAL A 369 1.25 -12.07 8.55
N GLY A 370 1.88 -12.06 7.38
CA GLY A 370 3.34 -12.08 7.27
C GLY A 370 3.98 -10.89 8.01
N GLY A 371 3.45 -9.69 7.83
CA GLY A 371 3.91 -8.49 8.55
C GLY A 371 3.81 -8.63 10.08
N ILE A 372 2.71 -9.19 10.58
CA ILE A 372 2.52 -9.46 12.00
C ILE A 372 3.60 -10.44 12.53
N ILE A 373 3.92 -11.47 11.77
CA ILE A 373 4.86 -12.51 12.20
C ILE A 373 6.31 -12.05 12.08
N PHE A 374 6.69 -11.40 10.99
CA PHE A 374 8.10 -11.21 10.62
C PHE A 374 8.67 -9.81 10.90
N SER A 375 7.85 -8.77 11.16
CA SER A 375 8.38 -7.42 11.40
C SER A 375 9.30 -7.35 12.62
N VAL A 376 8.91 -7.94 13.75
CA VAL A 376 9.75 -7.96 14.98
C VAL A 376 11.01 -8.81 14.82
N PRO A 377 10.94 -10.08 14.35
CA PRO A 377 12.14 -10.89 14.14
C PRO A 377 13.14 -10.25 13.17
N LEU A 378 12.69 -9.69 12.05
CA LEU A 378 13.57 -9.03 11.10
C LEU A 378 14.14 -7.72 11.64
N GLY A 379 13.36 -6.97 12.41
CA GLY A 379 13.85 -5.80 13.13
C GLY A 379 14.94 -6.14 14.13
N SER A 380 14.74 -7.20 14.93
CA SER A 380 15.76 -7.72 15.85
C SER A 380 17.00 -8.23 15.13
N LEU A 381 16.82 -8.87 13.98
CA LEU A 381 17.94 -9.34 13.16
C LEU A 381 18.79 -8.16 12.70
N ARG A 382 18.15 -7.08 12.19
CA ARG A 382 18.84 -5.84 11.84
C ARG A 382 19.64 -5.25 12.99
N ASP A 383 19.08 -5.26 14.21
CA ASP A 383 19.75 -4.72 15.39
C ASP A 383 21.01 -5.53 15.74
N ASN A 384 21.00 -6.86 15.54
CA ASN A 384 22.09 -7.74 15.88
C ASN A 384 23.21 -7.79 14.83
N ILE A 385 22.87 -7.83 13.53
CA ILE A 385 23.87 -8.03 12.45
C ILE A 385 23.97 -6.85 11.48
N GLY A 386 23.18 -5.79 11.67
CA GLY A 386 23.16 -4.61 10.84
C GLY A 386 22.31 -4.75 9.57
N TYR A 387 22.15 -3.64 8.85
CA TYR A 387 21.26 -3.54 7.68
C TYR A 387 21.67 -4.46 6.54
N GLN A 388 22.93 -4.37 6.10
CA GLN A 388 23.38 -5.02 4.87
C GLN A 388 23.34 -6.54 4.97
N HIS A 389 23.78 -7.11 6.09
CA HIS A 389 23.69 -8.55 6.32
C HIS A 389 22.23 -9.01 6.41
N THR A 390 21.36 -8.23 7.05
CA THR A 390 19.91 -8.52 7.09
C THR A 390 19.32 -8.51 5.69
N PHE A 391 19.70 -7.55 4.84
CA PHE A 391 19.23 -7.49 3.45
C PHE A 391 19.66 -8.71 2.64
N LEU A 392 20.90 -9.20 2.83
CA LEU A 392 21.38 -10.42 2.17
C LEU A 392 20.59 -11.67 2.62
N ILE A 393 20.24 -11.74 3.90
CA ILE A 393 19.40 -12.85 4.41
C ILE A 393 17.99 -12.74 3.81
N ILE A 394 17.39 -11.56 3.81
CA ILE A 394 16.08 -11.32 3.17
C ILE A 394 16.13 -11.70 1.69
N ALA A 395 17.16 -11.26 0.96
CA ALA A 395 17.34 -11.60 -0.46
C ALA A 395 17.46 -13.12 -0.66
N GLY A 396 18.16 -13.83 0.22
CA GLY A 396 18.25 -15.29 0.20
C GLY A 396 16.89 -15.97 0.38
N ILE A 397 16.07 -15.49 1.32
CA ILE A 397 14.71 -16.00 1.55
C ILE A 397 13.83 -15.74 0.32
N VAL A 398 13.87 -14.54 -0.22
CA VAL A 398 13.10 -14.16 -1.43
C VAL A 398 13.57 -14.97 -2.64
N LEU A 399 14.88 -15.27 -2.76
CA LEU A 399 15.40 -16.14 -3.82
C LEU A 399 14.85 -17.56 -3.69
N CYS A 400 14.87 -18.14 -2.49
CA CYS A 400 14.26 -19.45 -2.25
C CYS A 400 12.78 -19.46 -2.56
N ALA A 401 12.05 -18.41 -2.19
CA ALA A 401 10.64 -18.24 -2.51
C ALA A 401 10.40 -18.08 -4.03
N SER A 402 11.32 -17.43 -4.75
CA SER A 402 11.25 -17.29 -6.21
C SER A 402 11.46 -18.63 -6.91
N VAL A 403 12.40 -19.43 -6.42
CA VAL A 403 12.59 -20.81 -6.89
C VAL A 403 11.36 -21.67 -6.60
N TYR A 404 10.80 -21.57 -5.39
CA TYR A 404 9.53 -22.23 -5.04
C TYR A 404 8.39 -21.81 -5.98
N ALA A 405 8.27 -20.52 -6.28
CA ALA A 405 7.27 -20.00 -7.22
C ALA A 405 7.41 -20.61 -8.62
N PHE A 406 8.64 -20.83 -9.09
CA PHE A 406 8.88 -21.47 -10.40
C PHE A 406 8.22 -22.84 -10.49
N PHE A 407 8.14 -23.59 -9.41
CA PHE A 407 7.53 -24.93 -9.38
C PHE A 407 6.02 -24.92 -9.14
N ILE A 408 5.51 -23.97 -8.32
CA ILE A 408 4.09 -23.96 -7.96
C ILE A 408 3.20 -23.19 -8.92
N LEU A 409 3.74 -22.16 -9.59
CA LEU A 409 2.96 -21.33 -10.50
C LEU A 409 2.65 -22.12 -11.78
N LYS A 410 1.37 -22.18 -12.12
CA LYS A 410 0.88 -22.81 -13.34
C LYS A 410 1.20 -21.97 -14.57
N LYS A 411 1.24 -22.62 -15.73
CA LYS A 411 1.36 -21.93 -17.01
C LYS A 411 0.08 -21.16 -17.31
N ASP A 412 0.16 -20.15 -18.14
CA ASP A 412 -0.95 -19.26 -18.43
C ASP A 412 -2.10 -19.92 -19.23
N ASP A 413 -1.87 -21.12 -19.78
CA ASP A 413 -2.83 -21.96 -20.50
C ASP A 413 -3.47 -23.05 -19.64
N GLN A 414 -3.20 -23.06 -18.34
CA GLN A 414 -3.68 -24.06 -17.38
C GLN A 414 -4.35 -23.41 -16.18
N ASP A 415 -5.35 -24.11 -15.60
CA ASP A 415 -5.91 -23.76 -14.30
C ASP A 415 -4.94 -24.15 -13.15
N VAL A 416 -5.35 -23.92 -11.91
CA VAL A 416 -4.51 -24.27 -10.73
C VAL A 416 -4.33 -25.78 -10.53
N GLU A 417 -5.21 -26.60 -11.10
CA GLU A 417 -5.12 -28.06 -11.07
C GLU A 417 -4.25 -28.60 -12.22
N GLY A 418 -3.87 -27.72 -13.17
CA GLY A 418 -3.05 -28.06 -14.33
C GLY A 418 -3.83 -28.53 -15.54
N GLN A 419 -5.16 -28.36 -15.52
CA GLN A 419 -6.00 -28.62 -16.67
C GLN A 419 -5.97 -27.43 -17.64
N PRO A 420 -6.18 -27.66 -18.96
CA PRO A 420 -6.35 -26.56 -19.92
C PRO A 420 -7.48 -25.63 -19.51
N LEU A 421 -7.27 -24.31 -19.63
CA LEU A 421 -8.33 -23.33 -19.41
C LEU A 421 -9.41 -23.51 -20.48
N GLU A 422 -10.65 -23.65 -20.05
CA GLU A 422 -11.81 -23.57 -20.95
C GLU A 422 -11.98 -22.10 -21.41
N HIS A 423 -11.94 -21.86 -22.72
CA HIS A 423 -12.07 -20.54 -23.35
C HIS A 423 -13.54 -20.21 -23.68
#